data_8c039ed466010be34bddb4d78659c9cb
#
_entry.id   8c039ed466010be34bddb4d78659c9cb
#
_cell.length_a   1.000
_cell.length_b   1.000
_cell.length_c   1.000
_cell.angle_alpha   90.00
_cell.angle_beta   90.00
_cell.angle_gamma   90.00
#
_symmetry.space_group_name_H-M   'P 1'
#
loop_
_entity.id
_entity.type
_entity.pdbx_description
1 polymer ?
#
loop_
_entity_poly.entity_id
_entity_poly.type
_entity_poly.pdbx_seq_one_letter_code
_entity_poly.pdbx_strand_id
1 'polypeptide(L)'
;MLLSAYLVNSAVRPASKERPFRPKIRGACFLTRRFGEKIILPAVALLALVADQISKYLVLSNLNPGQSWNPVAFLTPWVSITHVTNTGAAFGLFPDQGSLFVIIAVIVVAAIIFYYRHLPAGQWWIKVSLGLQLGGALGNLLDRLRLGYVIDFIDFKIWPVFNMADSAIVIGVAILAYYLLRDRGEKENGEHLMQES
;
A
#
# COMPACT_ATOMS: atom_id res chain seq x y z
N MET A 1 -0.53 95.50 -4.84
CA MET A 1 -0.15 95.36 -6.24
C MET A 1 0.52 94.02 -6.41
N LEU A 2 0.17 93.26 -7.39
CA LEU A 2 0.67 91.99 -7.84
C LEU A 2 0.08 90.69 -7.21
N LEU A 3 -0.97 90.18 -7.91
CA LEU A 3 -1.43 88.82 -7.93
C LEU A 3 -0.35 87.93 -8.53
N SER A 4 -0.11 86.80 -7.90
CA SER A 4 0.62 85.70 -8.55
C SER A 4 -0.22 84.44 -8.52
N ALA A 5 -0.49 83.93 -9.70
CA ALA A 5 -1.39 82.86 -9.98
C ALA A 5 -0.80 81.47 -9.48
N TYR A 6 -1.62 80.75 -8.75
CA TYR A 6 -1.33 79.37 -8.36
C TYR A 6 -1.87 78.40 -9.42
N LEU A 7 -1.02 77.91 -10.30
CA LEU A 7 -1.37 76.88 -11.24
C LEU A 7 -1.30 75.46 -10.52
N VAL A 8 -2.49 75.00 -10.23
CA VAL A 8 -2.66 73.62 -9.75
C VAL A 8 -2.46 72.64 -10.90
N ASN A 9 -1.31 71.99 -10.94
CA ASN A 9 -1.00 70.90 -11.89
C ASN A 9 -1.66 69.65 -11.41
N SER A 10 -2.88 69.32 -11.86
CA SER A 10 -3.59 68.05 -11.62
C SER A 10 -3.02 66.99 -12.53
N ALA A 11 -1.99 66.31 -12.05
CA ALA A 11 -1.49 65.10 -12.71
C ALA A 11 -2.55 63.99 -12.66
N VAL A 12 -3.21 63.75 -13.77
CA VAL A 12 -4.11 62.61 -13.99
C VAL A 12 -3.28 61.34 -13.92
N ARG A 13 -3.46 60.55 -12.87
CA ARG A 13 -2.88 59.20 -12.79
C ARG A 13 -3.51 58.33 -13.87
N PRO A 14 -2.72 57.63 -14.68
CA PRO A 14 -3.28 56.68 -15.65
C PRO A 14 -4.01 55.57 -14.89
N ALA A 15 -5.22 55.24 -15.33
CA ALA A 15 -6.03 54.17 -14.80
C ALA A 15 -5.22 52.85 -14.84
N SER A 16 -5.06 52.25 -13.67
CA SER A 16 -4.46 50.93 -13.54
C SER A 16 -5.25 49.96 -14.40
N LYS A 17 -4.60 49.34 -15.43
CA LYS A 17 -5.17 48.24 -16.20
C LYS A 17 -5.53 47.12 -15.22
N GLU A 18 -6.81 47.03 -14.88
CA GLU A 18 -7.36 45.89 -14.15
C GLU A 18 -7.05 44.63 -14.97
N ARG A 19 -6.23 43.76 -14.40
CA ARG A 19 -5.99 42.44 -15.01
C ARG A 19 -7.29 41.69 -14.98
N PRO A 20 -7.73 41.07 -16.08
CA PRO A 20 -8.97 40.33 -16.12
C PRO A 20 -8.90 39.21 -15.04
N PHE A 21 -9.93 39.15 -14.22
CA PHE A 21 -10.14 38.09 -13.22
C PHE A 21 -10.10 36.71 -13.94
N ARG A 22 -9.00 36.00 -13.87
CA ARG A 22 -8.93 34.61 -14.30
C ARG A 22 -9.49 33.76 -13.18
N PRO A 23 -10.66 33.14 -13.35
CA PRO A 23 -11.17 32.19 -12.37
C PRO A 23 -10.13 31.07 -12.23
N LYS A 24 -9.56 30.92 -11.04
CA LYS A 24 -8.71 29.77 -10.72
C LYS A 24 -9.58 28.52 -10.78
N ILE A 25 -9.49 27.76 -11.86
CA ILE A 25 -10.11 26.43 -12.01
C ILE A 25 -9.37 25.47 -11.07
N ARG A 26 -9.53 25.65 -9.76
CA ARG A 26 -8.96 24.76 -8.72
C ARG A 26 -9.84 23.51 -8.46
N GLY A 27 -11.09 23.52 -8.92
CA GLY A 27 -12.06 22.45 -8.59
C GLY A 27 -11.82 21.14 -9.34
N ALA A 28 -11.53 21.19 -10.64
CA ALA A 28 -11.39 19.98 -11.45
C ALA A 28 -10.16 19.15 -11.08
N CYS A 29 -9.02 19.80 -10.83
CA CYS A 29 -7.78 19.12 -10.42
C CYS A 29 -7.88 18.51 -9.01
N PHE A 30 -8.66 19.09 -8.11
CA PHE A 30 -8.85 18.57 -6.75
C PHE A 30 -9.77 17.35 -6.71
N LEU A 31 -10.80 17.30 -7.55
CA LEU A 31 -11.72 16.17 -7.66
C LEU A 31 -11.03 14.94 -8.29
N THR A 32 -10.28 15.12 -9.36
CA THR A 32 -9.53 14.03 -10.02
C THR A 32 -8.47 13.42 -9.11
N ARG A 33 -7.78 14.24 -8.31
CA ARG A 33 -6.81 13.75 -7.31
C ARG A 33 -7.48 12.90 -6.23
N ARG A 34 -8.63 13.31 -5.71
CA ARG A 34 -9.39 12.53 -4.70
C ARG A 34 -9.92 11.20 -5.24
N PHE A 35 -10.35 11.15 -6.51
CA PHE A 35 -10.79 9.90 -7.14
C PHE A 35 -9.61 8.94 -7.36
N GLY A 36 -8.48 9.42 -7.89
CA GLY A 36 -7.27 8.62 -8.09
C GLY A 36 -6.76 7.98 -6.81
N GLU A 37 -6.79 8.70 -5.70
CA GLU A 37 -6.33 8.17 -4.42
C GLU A 37 -7.24 7.07 -3.84
N LYS A 38 -8.54 7.09 -4.14
CA LYS A 38 -9.48 6.04 -3.70
C LYS A 38 -9.31 4.72 -4.45
N ILE A 39 -8.67 4.73 -5.60
CA ILE A 39 -8.44 3.54 -6.42
C ILE A 39 -7.15 2.81 -6.00
N ILE A 40 -6.20 3.50 -5.37
CA ILE A 40 -4.87 2.93 -5.05
C ILE A 40 -4.99 1.64 -4.25
N LEU A 41 -5.68 1.65 -3.11
CA LEU A 41 -5.79 0.46 -2.26
C LEU A 41 -6.45 -0.71 -2.99
N PRO A 42 -7.65 -0.58 -3.58
CA PRO A 42 -8.28 -1.70 -4.26
C PRO A 42 -7.49 -2.17 -5.49
N ALA A 43 -6.80 -1.29 -6.22
CA ALA A 43 -5.96 -1.67 -7.34
C ALA A 43 -4.75 -2.48 -6.88
N VAL A 44 -4.03 -2.03 -5.85
CA VAL A 44 -2.89 -2.75 -5.28
C VAL A 44 -3.33 -4.09 -4.69
N ALA A 45 -4.46 -4.12 -3.98
CA ALA A 45 -5.01 -5.37 -3.44
C ALA A 45 -5.36 -6.36 -4.54
N LEU A 46 -5.98 -5.90 -5.62
CA LEU A 46 -6.31 -6.74 -6.77
C LEU A 46 -5.05 -7.28 -7.45
N LEU A 47 -4.05 -6.43 -7.66
CA LEU A 47 -2.78 -6.85 -8.27
C LEU A 47 -2.06 -7.90 -7.41
N ALA A 48 -1.99 -7.69 -6.11
CA ALA A 48 -1.36 -8.65 -5.18
C ALA A 48 -2.12 -9.98 -5.17
N LEU A 49 -3.46 -9.94 -5.09
CA LEU A 49 -4.32 -11.13 -5.14
C LEU A 49 -4.16 -11.90 -6.45
N VAL A 50 -4.18 -11.21 -7.59
CA VAL A 50 -4.05 -11.84 -8.92
C VAL A 50 -2.66 -12.45 -9.08
N ALA A 51 -1.60 -11.75 -8.68
CA ALA A 51 -0.24 -12.27 -8.72
C ALA A 51 -0.09 -13.53 -7.85
N ASP A 52 -0.65 -13.52 -6.65
CA ASP A 52 -0.66 -14.68 -5.75
C ASP A 52 -1.39 -15.87 -6.37
N GLN A 53 -2.63 -15.67 -6.81
CA GLN A 53 -3.46 -16.76 -7.35
C GLN A 53 -2.91 -17.32 -8.68
N ILE A 54 -2.34 -16.49 -9.54
CA ILE A 54 -1.69 -16.95 -10.78
C ILE A 54 -0.46 -17.79 -10.44
N SER A 55 0.41 -17.33 -9.53
CA SER A 55 1.61 -18.06 -9.15
C SER A 55 1.27 -19.43 -8.51
N LYS A 56 0.27 -19.47 -7.62
CA LYS A 56 -0.23 -20.70 -7.03
C LYS A 56 -0.83 -21.67 -8.06
N TYR A 57 -1.60 -21.14 -9.01
CA TYR A 57 -2.13 -21.93 -10.13
C TYR A 57 -1.03 -22.58 -10.97
N LEU A 58 0.03 -21.81 -11.28
CA LEU A 58 1.17 -22.32 -12.03
C LEU A 58 1.89 -23.43 -11.26
N VAL A 59 2.07 -23.30 -9.96
CA VAL A 59 2.66 -24.33 -9.09
C VAL A 59 1.80 -25.59 -9.10
N LEU A 60 0.50 -25.47 -8.85
CA LEU A 60 -0.45 -26.59 -8.86
C LEU A 60 -0.51 -27.32 -10.19
N SER A 61 -0.40 -26.59 -11.32
CA SER A 61 -0.49 -27.18 -12.65
C SER A 61 0.77 -27.88 -13.12
N ASN A 62 1.93 -27.58 -12.52
CA ASN A 62 3.23 -28.08 -13.01
C ASN A 62 3.99 -28.93 -12.01
N LEU A 63 3.66 -28.88 -10.72
CA LEU A 63 4.41 -29.56 -9.67
C LEU A 63 3.48 -30.42 -8.80
N ASN A 64 3.85 -31.67 -8.58
CA ASN A 64 3.19 -32.51 -7.59
C ASN A 64 3.56 -32.04 -6.16
N PRO A 65 2.72 -32.31 -5.14
CA PRO A 65 3.06 -32.03 -3.75
C PRO A 65 4.44 -32.60 -3.36
N GLY A 66 5.29 -31.79 -2.76
CA GLY A 66 6.68 -32.13 -2.40
C GLY A 66 7.68 -32.04 -3.54
N GLN A 67 7.26 -31.81 -4.76
CA GLN A 67 8.16 -31.66 -5.92
C GLN A 67 8.78 -30.26 -5.95
N SER A 68 10.08 -30.20 -6.28
CA SER A 68 10.82 -28.96 -6.47
C SER A 68 11.23 -28.78 -7.93
N TRP A 69 11.19 -27.54 -8.38
CA TRP A 69 11.70 -27.08 -9.66
C TRP A 69 12.73 -25.97 -9.46
N ASN A 70 13.84 -26.07 -10.16
CA ASN A 70 14.94 -25.10 -10.08
C ASN A 70 15.18 -24.49 -11.46
N PRO A 71 14.68 -23.30 -11.74
CA PRO A 71 14.83 -22.66 -13.06
C PRO A 71 16.28 -22.30 -13.37
N VAL A 72 17.11 -22.13 -12.34
CA VAL A 72 18.52 -21.76 -12.46
C VAL A 72 19.34 -22.72 -11.63
N ALA A 73 20.07 -23.65 -12.27
CA ALA A 73 20.82 -24.71 -11.63
C ALA A 73 21.83 -24.19 -10.57
N PHE A 74 22.45 -23.05 -10.80
CA PHE A 74 23.39 -22.42 -9.87
C PHE A 74 22.71 -22.02 -8.53
N LEU A 75 21.42 -21.68 -8.53
CA LEU A 75 20.68 -21.26 -7.34
C LEU A 75 20.08 -22.43 -6.55
N THR A 76 20.14 -23.66 -7.06
CA THR A 76 19.56 -24.86 -6.45
C THR A 76 19.90 -25.05 -4.96
N PRO A 77 21.12 -24.76 -4.47
CA PRO A 77 21.45 -24.91 -3.06
C PRO A 77 20.75 -23.91 -2.14
N TRP A 78 20.29 -22.76 -2.67
CA TRP A 78 19.75 -21.67 -1.87
C TRP A 78 18.27 -21.39 -2.11
N VAL A 79 17.78 -21.55 -3.36
CA VAL A 79 16.40 -21.20 -3.74
C VAL A 79 15.84 -22.25 -4.67
N SER A 80 14.60 -22.66 -4.44
CA SER A 80 13.80 -23.48 -5.36
C SER A 80 12.33 -23.08 -5.31
N ILE A 81 11.58 -23.49 -6.33
CA ILE A 81 10.13 -23.49 -6.31
C ILE A 81 9.69 -24.88 -5.87
N THR A 82 9.16 -25.01 -4.66
CA THR A 82 8.77 -26.31 -4.07
C THR A 82 7.30 -26.30 -3.72
N HIS A 83 6.50 -27.22 -4.26
CA HIS A 83 5.07 -27.29 -3.94
C HIS A 83 4.86 -27.83 -2.53
N VAL A 84 4.44 -26.97 -1.60
CA VAL A 84 4.13 -27.34 -0.22
C VAL A 84 2.68 -26.96 0.10
N THR A 85 1.95 -27.87 0.77
CA THR A 85 0.62 -27.64 1.29
C THR A 85 0.70 -27.27 2.77
N ASN A 86 0.20 -26.12 3.14
CA ASN A 86 0.29 -25.57 4.49
C ASN A 86 -1.10 -25.52 5.14
N THR A 87 -1.39 -26.42 6.08
CA THR A 87 -2.65 -26.45 6.85
C THR A 87 -2.63 -25.56 8.10
N GLY A 88 -1.45 -25.04 8.49
CA GLY A 88 -1.25 -24.27 9.72
C GLY A 88 -0.63 -22.90 9.47
N ALA A 89 0.30 -22.52 10.36
CA ALA A 89 1.15 -21.34 10.25
C ALA A 89 2.57 -21.71 9.84
N ALA A 90 3.40 -20.68 9.63
CA ALA A 90 4.84 -20.86 9.42
C ALA A 90 5.46 -21.70 10.56
N PHE A 91 6.54 -22.43 10.24
CA PHE A 91 7.25 -23.35 11.16
C PHE A 91 6.41 -24.55 11.67
N GLY A 92 5.30 -24.91 10.99
CA GLY A 92 4.44 -25.99 11.44
C GLY A 92 3.69 -25.71 12.75
N LEU A 93 3.58 -24.43 13.15
CA LEU A 93 2.83 -24.05 14.33
C LEU A 93 1.34 -24.19 14.06
N PHE A 94 0.62 -24.74 15.05
CA PHE A 94 -0.83 -24.97 15.00
C PHE A 94 -1.26 -25.81 13.78
N PRO A 95 -0.77 -27.06 13.65
CA PRO A 95 -1.21 -27.95 12.57
C PRO A 95 -2.74 -28.13 12.66
N ASP A 96 -3.39 -28.24 11.51
CA ASP A 96 -4.85 -28.45 11.37
C ASP A 96 -5.75 -27.34 11.94
N GLN A 97 -5.19 -26.18 12.27
CA GLN A 97 -5.94 -25.00 12.72
C GLN A 97 -6.38 -24.08 11.56
N GLY A 98 -6.66 -24.63 10.39
CA GLY A 98 -7.07 -23.86 9.21
C GLY A 98 -8.23 -22.91 9.48
N SER A 99 -9.22 -23.34 10.30
CA SER A 99 -10.37 -22.51 10.68
C SER A 99 -9.98 -21.27 11.51
N LEU A 100 -9.00 -21.37 12.41
CA LEU A 100 -8.50 -20.23 13.18
C LEU A 100 -7.89 -19.18 12.25
N PHE A 101 -7.09 -19.61 11.27
CA PHE A 101 -6.48 -18.70 10.29
C PHE A 101 -7.51 -18.08 9.35
N VAL A 102 -8.62 -18.76 9.03
CA VAL A 102 -9.76 -18.15 8.32
C VAL A 102 -10.37 -17.02 9.14
N ILE A 103 -10.63 -17.24 10.43
CA ILE A 103 -11.20 -16.22 11.33
C ILE A 103 -10.26 -15.01 11.41
N ILE A 104 -8.96 -15.24 11.65
CA ILE A 104 -7.96 -14.17 11.72
C ILE A 104 -7.92 -13.38 10.39
N ALA A 105 -7.88 -14.06 9.25
CA ALA A 105 -7.87 -13.40 7.95
C ALA A 105 -9.12 -12.55 7.72
N VAL A 106 -10.31 -13.02 8.10
CA VAL A 106 -11.56 -12.27 8.00
C VAL A 106 -11.51 -11.00 8.89
N ILE A 107 -11.02 -11.13 10.13
CA ILE A 107 -10.86 -9.99 11.03
C ILE A 107 -9.89 -8.95 10.44
N VAL A 108 -8.74 -9.37 9.91
CA VAL A 108 -7.76 -8.48 9.29
C VAL A 108 -8.34 -7.78 8.08
N VAL A 109 -9.02 -8.51 7.19
CA VAL A 109 -9.69 -7.95 6.00
C VAL A 109 -10.73 -6.90 6.42
N ALA A 110 -11.58 -7.22 7.41
CA ALA A 110 -12.59 -6.30 7.92
C ALA A 110 -11.95 -5.05 8.54
N ALA A 111 -10.89 -5.21 9.33
CA ALA A 111 -10.16 -4.10 9.94
C ALA A 111 -9.53 -3.17 8.89
N ILE A 112 -8.90 -3.71 7.84
CA ILE A 112 -8.32 -2.92 6.75
C ILE A 112 -9.41 -2.13 6.02
N ILE A 113 -10.54 -2.77 5.69
CA ILE A 113 -11.65 -2.12 4.99
C ILE A 113 -12.28 -1.02 5.86
N PHE A 114 -12.44 -1.28 7.16
CA PHE A 114 -12.95 -0.29 8.11
C PHE A 114 -11.99 0.91 8.21
N TYR A 115 -10.70 0.66 8.44
CA TYR A 115 -9.70 1.72 8.60
C TYR A 115 -9.52 2.55 7.31
N TYR A 116 -9.55 1.91 6.14
CA TYR A 116 -9.44 2.58 4.85
C TYR A 116 -10.48 3.70 4.66
N ARG A 117 -11.70 3.53 5.16
CA ARG A 117 -12.77 4.54 5.05
C ARG A 117 -12.47 5.82 5.82
N HIS A 118 -11.59 5.75 6.82
CA HIS A 118 -11.21 6.85 7.70
C HIS A 118 -9.87 7.50 7.33
N LEU A 119 -9.18 6.97 6.30
CA LEU A 119 -7.89 7.51 5.88
C LEU A 119 -8.02 8.90 5.26
N PRO A 120 -7.23 9.89 5.72
CA PRO A 120 -7.14 11.21 5.09
C PRO A 120 -6.65 11.11 3.64
N ALA A 121 -6.94 12.15 2.85
CA ALA A 121 -6.34 12.33 1.54
C ALA A 121 -4.82 12.56 1.67
N GLY A 122 -4.06 12.17 0.65
CA GLY A 122 -2.60 12.38 0.59
C GLY A 122 -1.73 11.26 1.14
N GLN A 123 -2.28 10.32 1.91
CA GLN A 123 -1.52 9.21 2.51
C GLN A 123 -1.43 7.99 1.58
N TRP A 124 -0.87 8.18 0.39
CA TRP A 124 -0.83 7.13 -0.63
C TRP A 124 0.05 5.91 -0.23
N TRP A 125 1.13 6.13 0.53
CA TRP A 125 1.97 5.03 1.05
C TRP A 125 1.20 4.09 1.96
N ILE A 126 0.37 4.63 2.85
CA ILE A 126 -0.50 3.82 3.72
C ILE A 126 -1.51 3.03 2.86
N LYS A 127 -2.07 3.65 1.82
CA LYS A 127 -3.01 2.96 0.91
C LYS A 127 -2.33 1.82 0.16
N VAL A 128 -1.09 2.00 -0.29
CA VAL A 128 -0.29 0.94 -0.93
C VAL A 128 -0.01 -0.18 0.07
N SER A 129 0.46 0.15 1.28
CA SER A 129 0.77 -0.85 2.31
C SER A 129 -0.45 -1.68 2.70
N LEU A 130 -1.60 -1.02 2.94
CA LEU A 130 -2.85 -1.71 3.26
C LEU A 130 -3.40 -2.50 2.07
N GLY A 131 -3.19 -2.02 0.83
CA GLY A 131 -3.54 -2.75 -0.38
C GLY A 131 -2.78 -4.06 -0.52
N LEU A 132 -1.46 -4.05 -0.29
CA LEU A 132 -0.63 -5.26 -0.28
C LEU A 132 -1.09 -6.25 0.79
N GLN A 133 -1.32 -5.78 2.02
CA GLN A 133 -1.80 -6.61 3.12
C GLN A 133 -3.19 -7.19 2.83
N LEU A 134 -4.10 -6.39 2.29
CA LEU A 134 -5.45 -6.85 1.92
C LEU A 134 -5.39 -7.91 0.82
N GLY A 135 -4.64 -7.68 -0.25
CA GLY A 135 -4.50 -8.64 -1.36
C GLY A 135 -3.89 -9.95 -0.91
N GLY A 136 -2.83 -9.91 -0.09
CA GLY A 136 -2.22 -11.09 0.48
C GLY A 136 -3.14 -11.85 1.44
N ALA A 137 -3.82 -11.14 2.35
CA ALA A 137 -4.78 -11.76 3.26
C ALA A 137 -5.93 -12.45 2.50
N LEU A 138 -6.46 -11.81 1.46
CA LEU A 138 -7.48 -12.40 0.58
C LEU A 138 -6.97 -13.60 -0.20
N GLY A 139 -5.71 -13.59 -0.67
CA GLY A 139 -5.10 -14.71 -1.37
C GLY A 139 -5.03 -15.97 -0.52
N ASN A 140 -4.48 -15.86 0.69
CA ASN A 140 -4.41 -16.97 1.63
C ASN A 140 -5.77 -17.39 2.21
N LEU A 141 -6.71 -16.46 2.34
CA LEU A 141 -8.08 -16.76 2.73
C LEU A 141 -8.80 -17.56 1.64
N LEU A 142 -8.65 -17.16 0.38
CA LEU A 142 -9.25 -17.84 -0.75
C LEU A 142 -8.79 -19.31 -0.86
N ASP A 143 -7.49 -19.55 -0.68
CA ASP A 143 -6.94 -20.91 -0.66
C ASP A 143 -7.60 -21.75 0.44
N ARG A 144 -7.64 -21.24 1.67
CA ARG A 144 -8.24 -21.97 2.80
C ARG A 144 -9.72 -22.27 2.60
N LEU A 145 -10.48 -21.35 2.02
CA LEU A 145 -11.91 -21.55 1.74
C LEU A 145 -12.15 -22.56 0.61
N ARG A 146 -11.23 -22.64 -0.38
CA ARG A 146 -11.41 -23.51 -1.55
C ARG A 146 -10.77 -24.89 -1.39
N LEU A 147 -9.58 -24.92 -0.75
CA LEU A 147 -8.73 -26.10 -0.68
C LEU A 147 -8.62 -26.68 0.74
N GLY A 148 -8.90 -25.88 1.77
CA GLY A 148 -8.65 -26.23 3.17
C GLY A 148 -7.22 -25.95 3.65
N TYR A 149 -6.31 -25.61 2.74
CA TYR A 149 -4.90 -25.31 3.02
C TYR A 149 -4.39 -24.18 2.14
N VAL A 150 -3.20 -23.67 2.43
CA VAL A 150 -2.51 -22.65 1.62
C VAL A 150 -1.43 -23.34 0.78
N ILE A 151 -1.21 -22.85 -0.44
CA ILE A 151 -0.15 -23.32 -1.33
C ILE A 151 1.06 -22.42 -1.12
N ASP A 152 2.15 -22.99 -0.61
CA ASP A 152 3.45 -22.35 -0.45
C ASP A 152 4.43 -22.91 -1.47
N PHE A 153 5.35 -22.07 -1.98
CA PHE A 153 6.24 -22.50 -3.04
C PHE A 153 7.61 -21.80 -3.12
N ILE A 154 7.82 -20.68 -2.43
CA ILE A 154 9.10 -19.98 -2.39
C ILE A 154 9.93 -20.62 -1.28
N ASP A 155 10.95 -21.38 -1.65
CA ASP A 155 11.76 -22.18 -0.75
C ASP A 155 13.22 -21.68 -0.75
N PHE A 156 13.60 -20.94 0.31
CA PHE A 156 14.96 -20.46 0.53
C PHE A 156 15.87 -21.44 1.30
N LYS A 157 15.46 -22.70 1.52
CA LYS A 157 16.20 -23.75 2.22
C LYS A 157 16.54 -23.47 3.70
N ILE A 158 16.68 -22.24 4.10
CA ILE A 158 16.98 -21.78 5.48
C ILE A 158 15.77 -21.15 6.16
N TRP A 159 14.64 -21.03 5.45
CA TRP A 159 13.41 -20.40 5.91
C TRP A 159 12.21 -21.28 5.56
N PRO A 160 11.13 -21.28 6.34
CA PRO A 160 9.91 -21.96 5.93
C PRO A 160 9.45 -21.53 4.53
N VAL A 161 8.93 -22.47 3.77
CA VAL A 161 8.39 -22.18 2.43
C VAL A 161 7.20 -21.23 2.58
N PHE A 162 7.09 -20.24 1.70
CA PHE A 162 6.06 -19.21 1.72
C PHE A 162 5.59 -18.90 0.29
N ASN A 163 4.65 -17.96 0.14
CA ASN A 163 4.02 -17.61 -1.14
C ASN A 163 4.03 -16.10 -1.42
N MET A 164 3.43 -15.69 -2.55
CA MET A 164 3.35 -14.27 -2.94
C MET A 164 2.45 -13.47 -2.00
N ALA A 165 1.39 -14.07 -1.43
CA ALA A 165 0.50 -13.41 -0.47
C ALA A 165 1.26 -13.04 0.81
N ASP A 166 2.09 -13.96 1.34
CA ASP A 166 2.91 -13.71 2.52
C ASP A 166 3.94 -12.60 2.25
N SER A 167 4.58 -12.63 1.08
CA SER A 167 5.49 -11.57 0.63
C SER A 167 4.79 -10.22 0.59
N ALA A 168 3.59 -10.16 0.02
CA ALA A 168 2.80 -8.92 -0.05
C ALA A 168 2.44 -8.39 1.35
N ILE A 169 2.03 -9.28 2.28
CA ILE A 169 1.74 -8.90 3.67
C ILE A 169 2.99 -8.33 4.34
N VAL A 170 4.14 -9.02 4.26
CA VAL A 170 5.38 -8.60 4.91
C VAL A 170 5.87 -7.25 4.35
N ILE A 171 5.88 -7.09 3.02
CA ILE A 171 6.24 -5.82 2.37
C ILE A 171 5.28 -4.71 2.79
N GLY A 172 3.98 -4.99 2.80
CA GLY A 172 2.97 -4.03 3.24
C GLY A 172 3.19 -3.59 4.69
N VAL A 173 3.44 -4.52 5.62
CA VAL A 173 3.75 -4.22 7.01
C VAL A 173 5.03 -3.39 7.14
N ALA A 174 6.08 -3.73 6.39
CA ALA A 174 7.35 -2.99 6.41
C ALA A 174 7.18 -1.54 5.93
N ILE A 175 6.41 -1.32 4.85
CA ILE A 175 6.09 0.03 4.35
C ILE A 175 5.31 0.82 5.42
N LEU A 176 4.31 0.20 6.05
CA LEU A 176 3.51 0.86 7.08
C LEU A 176 4.35 1.24 8.29
N ALA A 177 5.17 0.31 8.78
CA ALA A 177 6.07 0.53 9.90
C ALA A 177 7.06 1.66 9.63
N TYR A 178 7.71 1.65 8.46
CA TYR A 178 8.61 2.72 8.04
C TYR A 178 7.93 4.09 8.02
N TYR A 179 6.73 4.17 7.46
CA TYR A 179 5.97 5.42 7.39
C TYR A 179 5.61 5.95 8.78
N LEU A 180 5.15 5.09 9.69
CA LEU A 180 4.76 5.49 11.04
C LEU A 180 5.95 5.93 11.89
N LEU A 181 7.10 5.26 11.76
CA LEU A 181 8.32 5.62 12.47
C LEU A 181 8.86 6.98 11.99
N ARG A 182 8.84 7.22 10.70
CA ARG A 182 9.26 8.49 10.11
C ARG A 182 8.38 9.67 10.57
N ASP A 183 7.05 9.51 10.55
CA ASP A 183 6.08 10.55 10.95
C ASP A 183 6.24 10.96 12.43
N ARG A 184 6.61 9.99 13.30
CA ARG A 184 6.96 10.27 14.69
C ARG A 184 8.21 11.13 14.84
N GLY A 185 9.27 10.78 14.15
CA GLY A 185 10.53 11.53 14.23
C GLY A 185 10.41 12.98 13.76
N GLU A 186 9.58 13.23 12.73
CA GLU A 186 9.32 14.60 12.26
C GLU A 186 8.54 15.44 13.29
N LYS A 187 7.62 14.84 14.04
CA LYS A 187 6.85 15.53 15.10
C LYS A 187 7.70 15.83 16.33
N GLU A 188 8.49 14.89 16.80
CA GLU A 188 9.38 15.08 17.96
C GLU A 188 10.41 16.18 17.70
N ASN A 189 11.02 16.20 16.50
CA ASN A 189 11.94 17.26 16.11
C ASN A 189 11.28 18.64 16.00
N GLY A 190 10.03 18.69 15.51
CA GLY A 190 9.26 19.93 15.44
C GLY A 190 8.91 20.51 16.81
N GLU A 191 8.57 19.68 17.79
CA GLU A 191 8.28 20.08 19.15
C GLU A 191 9.54 20.59 19.89
N HIS A 192 10.69 19.95 19.70
CA HIS A 192 11.96 20.40 20.26
C HIS A 192 12.37 21.80 19.79
N LEU A 193 12.23 22.06 18.48
CA LEU A 193 12.57 23.39 17.90
C LEU A 193 11.64 24.50 18.39
N MET A 194 10.38 24.20 18.74
CA MET A 194 9.43 25.17 19.30
C MET A 194 9.67 25.46 20.80
N GLN A 195 10.32 24.53 21.53
CA GLN A 195 10.66 24.74 22.95
C GLN A 195 11.94 25.54 23.14
N GLU A 196 12.83 25.59 22.14
CA GLU A 196 14.08 26.35 22.16
C GLU A 196 13.97 27.80 21.63
N SER A 197 12.81 28.18 21.07
CA SER A 197 12.53 29.53 20.54
C SER A 197 11.71 30.37 21.51
#